data_50c2dc14dd17c9fc71637238b5f8e6dd
#
_entry.id   50c2dc14dd17c9fc71637238b5f8e6dd
#
_cell.length_a   1.000
_cell.length_b   1.000
_cell.length_c   1.000
_cell.angle_alpha   90.00
_cell.angle_beta   90.00
_cell.angle_gamma   90.00
#
_symmetry.space_group_name_H-M   'P 1'
#
loop_
_entity.id
_entity.type
_entity.pdbx_description
1 polymer ?
#
loop_
_entity_poly.entity_id
_entity_poly.type
_entity_poly.pdbx_seq_one_letter_code
_entity_poly.pdbx_strand_id
1 'polypeptide(L)'
;VHKSIPCKDPMDENFRRLQYVRYADDFLIGIIGAKEDAQAVKQEIGTYIAGQLKLELSDEKTLVTKATDRAKFLGFEIRVTPQSNHTKKTKSGSTARNYSGHVMLEVPTSAIQKKLLELGAMRIDVRNGTEIWQPTHRGKLVGRTDLSILDQYNGEIRGFCNYYAIANNRSKLHKFRYIMEYSFYKTLACKYRTTKRKIIVQYRIGKDIGVKFQDKHGKERIRLLWQGSLARDPYPLGKEADIIHKPKGILKKPS
;
A
#
# COMPACT_ATOMS: atom_id res chain seq x y z
N VAL A 1 -24.37 23.60 27.21
CA VAL A 1 -25.12 22.34 27.03
C VAL A 1 -24.60 21.56 25.80
N HIS A 2 -24.28 22.21 24.68
CA HIS A 2 -23.83 21.51 23.46
C HIS A 2 -22.39 20.97 23.50
N LYS A 3 -21.57 21.30 24.49
CA LYS A 3 -20.18 20.79 24.59
C LYS A 3 -20.05 19.48 25.35
N SER A 4 -21.08 19.06 26.06
CA SER A 4 -21.08 17.82 26.86
C SER A 4 -21.70 16.62 26.15
N ILE A 5 -22.39 16.84 25.02
CA ILE A 5 -22.98 15.76 24.22
C ILE A 5 -22.07 15.53 23.01
N PRO A 6 -21.51 14.33 22.82
CA PRO A 6 -20.75 14.02 21.61
C PRO A 6 -21.64 14.23 20.38
N CYS A 7 -21.09 14.80 19.31
CA CYS A 7 -21.81 15.01 18.04
C CYS A 7 -22.37 13.72 17.42
N LYS A 8 -22.02 12.59 17.99
CA LYS A 8 -22.50 11.26 17.63
C LYS A 8 -22.70 10.50 18.92
N ASP A 9 -23.94 10.12 19.19
CA ASP A 9 -24.20 9.15 20.22
C ASP A 9 -23.96 7.75 19.62
N PRO A 10 -22.89 7.04 20.03
CA PRO A 10 -22.63 5.70 19.54
C PRO A 10 -23.66 4.68 20.05
N MET A 11 -24.52 5.06 20.98
CA MET A 11 -25.57 4.24 21.57
C MET A 11 -26.96 4.53 20.95
N ASP A 12 -27.06 5.49 20.02
CA ASP A 12 -28.30 5.73 19.27
C ASP A 12 -28.50 4.63 18.22
N GLU A 13 -29.40 3.71 18.51
CA GLU A 13 -29.74 2.60 17.62
C GLU A 13 -30.35 3.05 16.28
N ASN A 14 -30.89 4.26 16.23
CA ASN A 14 -31.49 4.85 15.03
C ASN A 14 -30.49 5.68 14.23
N PHE A 15 -29.25 5.83 14.70
CA PHE A 15 -28.24 6.60 13.98
C PHE A 15 -27.89 5.94 12.64
N ARG A 16 -28.19 6.62 11.56
CA ARG A 16 -27.89 6.20 10.19
C ARG A 16 -26.99 7.22 9.53
N ARG A 17 -25.96 6.76 8.86
CA ARG A 17 -25.06 7.62 8.10
C ARG A 17 -24.53 6.89 6.88
N LEU A 18 -24.46 7.62 5.77
CA LEU A 18 -23.84 7.17 4.53
C LEU A 18 -22.69 8.09 4.17
N GLN A 19 -21.56 7.52 3.75
CA GLN A 19 -20.43 8.23 3.18
C GLN A 19 -20.05 7.58 1.87
N TYR A 20 -19.81 8.41 0.86
CA TYR A 20 -19.51 7.99 -0.50
C TYR A 20 -18.15 8.52 -0.93
N VAL A 21 -17.34 7.65 -1.52
CA VAL A 21 -16.05 7.99 -2.14
C VAL A 21 -16.00 7.34 -3.51
N ARG A 22 -15.64 8.10 -4.53
CA ARG A 22 -15.52 7.63 -5.91
C ARG A 22 -14.15 7.98 -6.48
N TYR A 23 -13.63 7.06 -7.28
CA TYR A 23 -12.47 7.28 -8.12
C TYR A 23 -12.71 6.62 -9.48
N ALA A 24 -12.88 7.43 -10.52
CA ALA A 24 -13.30 6.98 -11.87
C ALA A 24 -14.57 6.11 -11.81
N ASP A 25 -14.46 4.85 -12.18
CA ASP A 25 -15.55 3.87 -12.19
C ASP A 25 -15.70 3.13 -10.85
N ASP A 26 -14.67 3.17 -10.00
CA ASP A 26 -14.69 2.52 -8.69
C ASP A 26 -15.32 3.43 -7.65
N PHE A 27 -16.17 2.87 -6.79
CA PHE A 27 -16.75 3.58 -5.65
C PHE A 27 -16.76 2.74 -4.38
N LEU A 28 -16.74 3.41 -3.24
CA LEU A 28 -16.86 2.82 -1.91
C LEU A 28 -17.91 3.58 -1.13
N ILE A 29 -18.84 2.85 -0.54
CA ILE A 29 -19.90 3.41 0.29
C ILE A 29 -19.77 2.85 1.70
N GLY A 30 -19.55 3.73 2.67
CA GLY A 30 -19.55 3.40 4.09
C GLY A 30 -20.93 3.70 4.67
N ILE A 31 -21.54 2.69 5.28
CA ILE A 31 -22.86 2.80 5.88
C ILE A 31 -22.76 2.50 7.38
N ILE A 32 -23.29 3.39 8.21
CA ILE A 32 -23.59 3.12 9.60
C ILE A 32 -25.09 2.78 9.67
N GLY A 33 -25.41 1.52 9.94
CA GLY A 33 -26.76 1.00 9.93
C GLY A 33 -26.78 -0.52 9.92
N ALA A 34 -27.97 -1.08 9.75
CA ALA A 34 -28.14 -2.51 9.63
C ALA A 34 -27.63 -3.05 8.28
N LYS A 35 -27.47 -4.36 8.15
CA LYS A 35 -27.05 -4.98 6.89
C LYS A 35 -28.12 -4.78 5.79
N GLU A 36 -29.36 -4.78 6.19
CA GLU A 36 -30.54 -4.55 5.34
C GLU A 36 -30.49 -3.17 4.69
N ASP A 37 -30.06 -2.12 5.43
CA ASP A 37 -29.87 -0.77 4.89
C ASP A 37 -28.82 -0.77 3.76
N ALA A 38 -27.71 -1.50 3.98
CA ALA A 38 -26.65 -1.60 2.97
C ALA A 38 -27.10 -2.37 1.72
N GLN A 39 -27.97 -3.38 1.88
CA GLN A 39 -28.54 -4.12 0.77
C GLN A 39 -29.53 -3.29 -0.02
N ALA A 40 -30.39 -2.52 0.67
CA ALA A 40 -31.33 -1.60 0.04
C ALA A 40 -30.58 -0.55 -0.80
N VAL A 41 -29.54 0.09 -0.25
CA VAL A 41 -28.72 1.05 -0.98
C VAL A 41 -28.04 0.41 -2.21
N LYS A 42 -27.53 -0.83 -2.10
CA LYS A 42 -26.97 -1.55 -3.25
C LYS A 42 -28.02 -1.73 -4.37
N GLN A 43 -29.23 -2.12 -4.01
CA GLN A 43 -30.34 -2.33 -4.97
C GLN A 43 -30.77 -1.01 -5.64
N GLU A 44 -30.93 0.06 -4.86
CA GLU A 44 -31.28 1.39 -5.39
C GLU A 44 -30.25 1.89 -6.39
N ILE A 45 -28.94 1.75 -6.06
CA ILE A 45 -27.85 2.13 -6.96
C ILE A 45 -27.87 1.28 -8.23
N GLY A 46 -28.07 -0.04 -8.11
CA GLY A 46 -28.18 -0.93 -9.27
C GLY A 46 -29.33 -0.52 -10.20
N THR A 47 -30.50 -0.26 -9.64
CA THR A 47 -31.70 0.21 -10.38
C THR A 47 -31.43 1.57 -11.05
N TYR A 48 -30.81 2.51 -10.35
CA TYR A 48 -30.46 3.82 -10.90
C TYR A 48 -29.48 3.70 -12.07
N ILE A 49 -28.38 2.94 -11.90
CA ILE A 49 -27.35 2.76 -12.93
C ILE A 49 -27.94 2.10 -14.17
N ALA A 50 -28.75 1.06 -14.01
CA ALA A 50 -29.39 0.38 -15.12
C ALA A 50 -30.46 1.26 -15.80
N GLY A 51 -31.29 1.92 -15.00
CA GLY A 51 -32.43 2.72 -15.50
C GLY A 51 -32.00 4.04 -16.15
N GLN A 52 -31.15 4.82 -15.47
CA GLN A 52 -30.80 6.17 -15.89
C GLN A 52 -29.53 6.22 -16.75
N LEU A 53 -28.52 5.42 -16.39
CA LEU A 53 -27.23 5.46 -17.07
C LEU A 53 -27.09 4.39 -18.16
N LYS A 54 -28.01 3.43 -18.24
CA LYS A 54 -27.95 2.29 -19.17
C LYS A 54 -26.65 1.48 -19.05
N LEU A 55 -26.13 1.39 -17.83
CA LEU A 55 -24.92 0.64 -17.51
C LEU A 55 -25.27 -0.53 -16.59
N GLU A 56 -24.45 -1.56 -16.61
CA GLU A 56 -24.60 -2.72 -15.73
C GLU A 56 -23.64 -2.64 -14.55
N LEU A 57 -24.16 -2.87 -13.34
CA LEU A 57 -23.37 -2.99 -12.13
C LEU A 57 -22.83 -4.42 -12.04
N SER A 58 -21.50 -4.58 -11.92
CA SER A 58 -20.91 -5.91 -11.73
C SER A 58 -21.21 -6.45 -10.34
N ASP A 59 -22.10 -7.43 -10.24
CA ASP A 59 -22.47 -8.06 -8.97
C ASP A 59 -21.32 -8.79 -8.29
N GLU A 60 -20.42 -9.38 -9.05
CA GLU A 60 -19.22 -10.04 -8.52
C GLU A 60 -18.27 -9.07 -7.80
N LYS A 61 -18.23 -7.81 -8.23
CA LYS A 61 -17.36 -6.77 -7.67
C LYS A 61 -18.07 -5.91 -6.64
N THR A 62 -19.40 -5.80 -6.70
CA THR A 62 -20.20 -4.97 -5.80
C THR A 62 -20.68 -5.77 -4.60
N LEU A 63 -19.84 -5.82 -3.58
CA LEU A 63 -20.08 -6.64 -2.40
C LEU A 63 -20.52 -5.78 -1.20
N VAL A 64 -21.48 -6.29 -0.43
CA VAL A 64 -21.80 -5.75 0.90
C VAL A 64 -20.91 -6.47 1.92
N THR A 65 -19.96 -5.75 2.48
CA THR A 65 -18.93 -6.29 3.38
C THR A 65 -19.10 -5.66 4.76
N LYS A 66 -19.03 -6.49 5.82
CA LYS A 66 -19.02 -5.96 7.19
C LYS A 66 -17.82 -5.03 7.39
N ALA A 67 -18.00 -3.87 8.04
CA ALA A 67 -16.97 -2.86 8.18
C ALA A 67 -15.68 -3.36 8.89
N THR A 68 -15.78 -4.40 9.73
CA THR A 68 -14.62 -5.05 10.37
C THR A 68 -13.85 -5.99 9.44
N ASP A 69 -14.46 -6.42 8.36
CA ASP A 69 -13.86 -7.27 7.34
C ASP A 69 -13.13 -6.41 6.31
N ARG A 70 -12.42 -7.05 5.39
CA ARG A 70 -11.58 -6.34 4.42
C ARG A 70 -12.33 -6.12 3.11
N ALA A 71 -12.75 -4.88 2.85
CA ALA A 71 -13.25 -4.44 1.55
C ALA A 71 -12.08 -4.02 0.66
N LYS A 72 -12.10 -4.42 -0.62
CA LYS A 72 -11.06 -4.04 -1.59
C LYS A 72 -11.46 -2.77 -2.31
N PHE A 73 -10.57 -1.77 -2.32
CA PHE A 73 -10.75 -0.53 -3.06
C PHE A 73 -9.40 0.05 -3.46
N LEU A 74 -9.20 0.36 -4.75
CA LEU A 74 -7.97 0.92 -5.30
C LEU A 74 -6.71 0.16 -4.86
N GLY A 75 -6.73 -1.16 -4.90
CA GLY A 75 -5.58 -1.98 -4.52
C GLY A 75 -5.29 -2.07 -3.02
N PHE A 76 -6.06 -1.40 -2.17
CA PHE A 76 -6.00 -1.51 -0.72
C PHE A 76 -7.07 -2.46 -0.17
N GLU A 77 -6.82 -3.01 0.99
CA GLU A 77 -7.81 -3.61 1.86
C GLU A 77 -8.22 -2.58 2.91
N ILE A 78 -9.51 -2.23 2.94
CA ILE A 78 -10.07 -1.24 3.86
C ILE A 78 -10.90 -1.96 4.89
N ARG A 79 -10.68 -1.65 6.17
CA ARG A 79 -11.51 -2.14 7.27
C ARG A 79 -11.58 -1.13 8.39
N VAL A 80 -12.57 -1.29 9.25
CA VAL A 80 -12.69 -0.53 10.50
C VAL A 80 -12.22 -1.41 11.66
N THR A 81 -11.39 -0.87 12.54
CA THR A 81 -10.97 -1.62 13.73
C THR A 81 -12.16 -1.87 14.64
N PRO A 82 -12.32 -3.08 15.19
CA PRO A 82 -13.41 -3.38 16.11
C PRO A 82 -13.42 -2.41 17.28
N GLN A 83 -14.58 -2.07 17.78
CA GLN A 83 -14.69 -1.32 19.02
C GLN A 83 -14.15 -2.15 20.17
N SER A 84 -13.28 -1.56 20.97
CA SER A 84 -12.68 -2.20 22.14
C SER A 84 -12.57 -1.20 23.27
N ASN A 85 -13.08 -1.58 24.42
CA ASN A 85 -12.92 -0.81 25.66
C ASN A 85 -11.56 -1.07 26.32
N HIS A 86 -10.70 -1.90 25.71
CA HIS A 86 -9.38 -2.19 26.26
C HIS A 86 -8.46 -0.98 26.12
N THR A 87 -7.74 -0.70 27.18
CA THR A 87 -6.66 0.26 27.20
C THR A 87 -5.33 -0.45 27.00
N LYS A 88 -4.34 0.25 26.48
CA LYS A 88 -2.96 -0.24 26.35
C LYS A 88 -2.02 0.66 27.14
N LYS A 89 -0.97 0.09 27.67
CA LYS A 89 0.14 0.88 28.25
C LYS A 89 1.03 1.41 27.13
N THR A 90 1.35 2.69 27.18
CA THR A 90 2.32 3.31 26.29
C THR A 90 3.74 2.95 26.71
N LYS A 91 4.74 3.26 25.88
CA LYS A 91 6.15 3.08 26.24
C LYS A 91 6.58 3.88 27.46
N SER A 92 5.88 4.98 27.78
CA SER A 92 6.09 5.81 28.96
C SER A 92 5.34 5.32 30.21
N GLY A 93 4.65 4.15 30.14
CA GLY A 93 3.89 3.59 31.26
C GLY A 93 2.49 4.16 31.45
N SER A 94 2.13 5.23 30.74
CA SER A 94 0.79 5.82 30.82
C SER A 94 -0.25 4.94 30.11
N THR A 95 -1.50 4.99 30.58
CA THR A 95 -2.62 4.27 29.98
C THR A 95 -3.19 5.07 28.80
N ALA A 96 -3.28 4.46 27.64
CA ALA A 96 -3.90 5.03 26.45
C ALA A 96 -5.06 4.16 25.95
N ARG A 97 -6.07 4.81 25.36
CA ARG A 97 -7.15 4.09 24.68
C ARG A 97 -6.59 3.25 23.52
N ASN A 98 -7.14 2.07 23.34
CA ASN A 98 -6.79 1.26 22.17
C ASN A 98 -7.39 1.86 20.89
N TYR A 99 -6.79 1.55 19.74
CA TYR A 99 -7.31 1.96 18.43
C TYR A 99 -8.63 1.24 18.16
N SER A 100 -9.76 1.94 18.26
CA SER A 100 -11.07 1.40 17.97
C SER A 100 -11.87 2.33 17.07
N GLY A 101 -12.67 1.77 16.18
CA GLY A 101 -13.51 2.53 15.25
C GLY A 101 -12.72 3.33 14.19
N HIS A 102 -11.44 3.05 13.99
CA HIS A 102 -10.61 3.73 12.99
C HIS A 102 -10.62 2.99 11.66
N VAL A 103 -10.70 3.75 10.57
CA VAL A 103 -10.53 3.23 9.23
C VAL A 103 -9.05 2.91 9.00
N MET A 104 -8.79 1.66 8.61
CA MET A 104 -7.44 1.15 8.31
C MET A 104 -7.34 0.88 6.81
N LEU A 105 -6.30 1.43 6.20
CA LEU A 105 -5.89 1.12 4.83
C LEU A 105 -4.74 0.12 4.91
N GLU A 106 -4.92 -1.07 4.36
CA GLU A 106 -3.92 -2.14 4.46
C GLU A 106 -3.42 -2.57 3.08
N VAL A 107 -2.13 -2.93 3.01
CA VAL A 107 -1.53 -3.57 1.83
C VAL A 107 -1.96 -5.03 1.79
N PRO A 108 -2.67 -5.49 0.74
CA PRO A 108 -3.00 -6.89 0.59
C PRO A 108 -1.73 -7.73 0.37
N THR A 109 -1.63 -8.88 1.04
CA THR A 109 -0.52 -9.81 0.79
C THR A 109 -0.55 -10.32 -0.65
N SER A 110 -1.74 -10.54 -1.20
CA SER A 110 -1.95 -10.93 -2.59
C SER A 110 -1.43 -9.91 -3.61
N ALA A 111 -1.52 -8.61 -3.30
CA ALA A 111 -0.98 -7.56 -4.18
C ALA A 111 0.56 -7.60 -4.23
N ILE A 112 1.21 -7.85 -3.09
CA ILE A 112 2.66 -8.05 -3.02
C ILE A 112 3.07 -9.28 -3.83
N GLN A 113 2.38 -10.40 -3.63
CA GLN A 113 2.63 -11.66 -4.32
C GLN A 113 2.47 -11.51 -5.84
N LYS A 114 1.33 -10.96 -6.26
CA LYS A 114 1.03 -10.72 -7.67
C LYS A 114 2.11 -9.85 -8.32
N LYS A 115 2.49 -8.74 -7.67
CA LYS A 115 3.51 -7.83 -8.20
C LYS A 115 4.87 -8.50 -8.36
N LEU A 116 5.31 -9.28 -7.38
CA LEU A 116 6.60 -10.00 -7.46
C LEU A 116 6.61 -11.06 -8.57
N LEU A 117 5.49 -11.74 -8.78
CA LEU A 117 5.33 -12.71 -9.88
C LEU A 117 5.32 -12.03 -11.24
N GLU A 118 4.57 -10.92 -11.41
CA GLU A 118 4.54 -10.11 -12.63
C GLU A 118 5.93 -9.60 -13.03
N LEU A 119 6.71 -9.16 -12.05
CA LEU A 119 8.08 -8.71 -12.26
C LEU A 119 9.05 -9.86 -12.56
N GLY A 120 8.65 -11.12 -12.36
CA GLY A 120 9.52 -12.28 -12.47
C GLY A 120 10.63 -12.29 -11.40
N ALA A 121 10.42 -11.58 -10.28
CA ALA A 121 11.39 -11.48 -9.21
C ALA A 121 11.28 -12.61 -8.18
N MET A 122 10.21 -13.40 -8.26
CA MET A 122 9.86 -14.43 -7.29
C MET A 122 9.24 -15.65 -7.98
N ARG A 123 9.42 -16.81 -7.36
CA ARG A 123 8.62 -18.02 -7.58
C ARG A 123 8.05 -18.51 -6.26
N ILE A 124 6.99 -19.28 -6.33
CA ILE A 124 6.37 -19.91 -5.16
C ILE A 124 6.75 -21.39 -5.18
N ASP A 125 7.41 -21.82 -4.11
CA ASP A 125 7.68 -23.23 -3.83
C ASP A 125 6.70 -23.67 -2.74
N VAL A 126 6.17 -24.89 -2.83
CA VAL A 126 5.31 -25.45 -1.78
C VAL A 126 6.13 -26.52 -1.03
N ARG A 127 6.25 -26.37 0.30
CA ARG A 127 6.90 -27.35 1.17
C ARG A 127 5.99 -27.65 2.35
N ASN A 128 5.69 -28.90 2.56
CA ASN A 128 4.80 -29.35 3.63
C ASN A 128 3.46 -28.56 3.67
N GLY A 129 2.86 -28.34 2.51
CA GLY A 129 1.61 -27.57 2.41
C GLY A 129 1.72 -26.07 2.62
N THR A 130 2.94 -25.55 2.87
CA THR A 130 3.16 -24.11 3.09
C THR A 130 3.83 -23.46 1.88
N GLU A 131 3.29 -22.33 1.43
CA GLU A 131 3.88 -21.53 0.36
C GLU A 131 5.15 -20.81 0.84
N ILE A 132 6.25 -21.05 0.15
CA ILE A 132 7.53 -20.39 0.39
C ILE A 132 7.85 -19.51 -0.81
N TRP A 133 8.00 -18.24 -0.57
CA TRP A 133 8.35 -17.26 -1.59
C TRP A 133 9.87 -17.23 -1.79
N GLN A 134 10.31 -17.60 -2.98
CA GLN A 134 11.72 -17.69 -3.32
C GLN A 134 12.10 -16.62 -4.35
N PRO A 135 13.08 -15.72 -4.03
CA PRO A 135 13.60 -14.79 -5.02
C PRO A 135 14.19 -15.53 -6.21
N THR A 136 13.98 -15.02 -7.43
CA THR A 136 14.55 -15.57 -8.68
C THR A 136 15.35 -14.49 -9.41
N HIS A 137 16.24 -14.91 -10.32
CA HIS A 137 16.90 -13.99 -11.25
C HIS A 137 15.93 -13.59 -12.37
N ARG A 138 16.12 -12.41 -12.89
CA ARG A 138 15.31 -11.87 -14.02
C ARG A 138 16.13 -11.96 -15.31
N GLY A 139 15.99 -13.07 -16.03
CA GLY A 139 16.75 -13.37 -17.25
C GLY A 139 16.71 -12.26 -18.29
N LYS A 140 15.54 -11.60 -18.45
CA LYS A 140 15.36 -10.48 -19.40
C LYS A 140 16.26 -9.27 -19.14
N LEU A 141 16.83 -9.15 -17.93
CA LEU A 141 17.68 -8.01 -17.57
C LEU A 141 19.18 -8.32 -17.68
N VAL A 142 19.56 -9.58 -17.81
CA VAL A 142 20.98 -10.03 -17.78
C VAL A 142 21.85 -9.37 -18.87
N GLY A 143 21.29 -9.08 -20.03
CA GLY A 143 22.00 -8.41 -21.14
C GLY A 143 22.19 -6.89 -20.96
N ARG A 144 21.63 -6.27 -19.90
CA ARG A 144 21.73 -4.84 -19.67
C ARG A 144 22.98 -4.49 -18.85
N THR A 145 23.35 -3.19 -18.80
CA THR A 145 24.39 -2.70 -17.92
C THR A 145 23.95 -2.82 -16.44
N ASP A 146 24.89 -2.94 -15.52
CA ASP A 146 24.58 -3.07 -14.09
C ASP A 146 23.82 -1.87 -13.54
N LEU A 147 24.17 -0.67 -14.01
CA LEU A 147 23.47 0.55 -13.68
C LEU A 147 22.02 0.50 -14.15
N SER A 148 21.78 0.08 -15.39
CA SER A 148 20.41 -0.04 -15.94
C SER A 148 19.59 -1.10 -15.19
N ILE A 149 20.22 -2.21 -14.80
CA ILE A 149 19.56 -3.23 -13.98
C ILE A 149 19.17 -2.62 -12.62
N LEU A 150 20.10 -1.95 -11.95
CA LEU A 150 19.88 -1.33 -10.64
C LEU A 150 18.77 -0.26 -10.71
N ASP A 151 18.81 0.61 -11.73
CA ASP A 151 17.80 1.67 -11.89
C ASP A 151 16.40 1.09 -12.15
N GLN A 152 16.30 -0.03 -12.90
CA GLN A 152 15.04 -0.75 -13.09
C GLN A 152 14.49 -1.26 -11.74
N TYR A 153 15.32 -1.93 -10.94
CA TYR A 153 14.91 -2.40 -9.61
C TYR A 153 14.52 -1.25 -8.69
N ASN A 154 15.30 -0.16 -8.68
CA ASN A 154 15.02 1.03 -7.88
C ASN A 154 13.68 1.68 -8.25
N GLY A 155 13.40 1.82 -9.54
CA GLY A 155 12.13 2.35 -10.04
C GLY A 155 10.93 1.53 -9.58
N GLU A 156 11.03 0.20 -9.74
CA GLU A 156 9.96 -0.72 -9.37
C GLU A 156 9.74 -0.79 -7.85
N ILE A 157 10.82 -0.83 -7.05
CA ILE A 157 10.73 -0.84 -5.58
C ILE A 157 10.13 0.47 -5.09
N ARG A 158 10.65 1.61 -5.55
CA ARG A 158 10.19 2.94 -5.15
C ARG A 158 8.74 3.14 -5.54
N GLY A 159 8.36 2.83 -6.78
CA GLY A 159 7.00 2.99 -7.27
C GLY A 159 5.99 2.20 -6.44
N PHE A 160 6.26 0.93 -6.18
CA PHE A 160 5.38 0.08 -5.38
C PHE A 160 5.30 0.54 -3.91
N CYS A 161 6.44 0.90 -3.31
CA CYS A 161 6.48 1.39 -1.93
C CYS A 161 5.82 2.76 -1.76
N ASN A 162 5.93 3.65 -2.75
CA ASN A 162 5.28 4.96 -2.73
C ASN A 162 3.77 4.85 -2.93
N TYR A 163 3.30 3.95 -3.79
CA TYR A 163 1.86 3.69 -3.96
C TYR A 163 1.19 3.35 -2.62
N TYR A 164 1.83 2.54 -1.79
CA TYR A 164 1.34 2.15 -0.48
C TYR A 164 1.85 3.04 0.68
N ALA A 165 2.28 4.28 0.40
CA ALA A 165 2.84 5.16 1.42
C ALA A 165 1.90 5.44 2.59
N ILE A 166 0.59 5.54 2.32
CA ILE A 166 -0.46 5.82 3.31
C ILE A 166 -0.92 4.59 4.11
N ALA A 167 -0.49 3.39 3.73
CA ALA A 167 -0.97 2.15 4.34
C ALA A 167 -0.59 2.04 5.82
N ASN A 168 -1.51 1.58 6.65
CA ASN A 168 -1.29 1.39 8.08
C ASN A 168 -0.31 0.24 8.38
N ASN A 169 -0.31 -0.80 7.54
CA ASN A 169 0.55 -1.98 7.66
C ASN A 169 1.74 -1.94 6.68
N ARG A 170 2.25 -0.74 6.38
CA ARG A 170 3.33 -0.52 5.40
C ARG A 170 4.59 -1.36 5.69
N SER A 171 4.79 -1.78 6.93
CA SER A 171 5.87 -2.70 7.31
C SER A 171 5.85 -4.03 6.53
N LYS A 172 4.70 -4.49 6.02
CA LYS A 172 4.63 -5.66 5.13
C LYS A 172 5.48 -5.50 3.85
N LEU A 173 5.74 -4.27 3.41
CA LEU A 173 6.58 -3.99 2.24
C LEU A 173 8.06 -4.35 2.46
N HIS A 174 8.51 -4.60 3.69
CA HIS A 174 9.83 -5.15 3.94
C HIS A 174 10.02 -6.50 3.24
N LYS A 175 8.97 -7.34 3.20
CA LYS A 175 9.02 -8.62 2.48
C LYS A 175 9.17 -8.42 0.96
N PHE A 176 8.44 -7.44 0.39
CA PHE A 176 8.59 -7.06 -1.02
C PHE A 176 10.01 -6.61 -1.33
N ARG A 177 10.52 -5.64 -0.55
CA ARG A 177 11.88 -5.11 -0.72
C ARG A 177 12.94 -6.20 -0.61
N TYR A 178 12.84 -7.06 0.39
CA TYR A 178 13.76 -8.18 0.59
C TYR A 178 13.82 -9.10 -0.63
N ILE A 179 12.68 -9.49 -1.18
CA ILE A 179 12.63 -10.37 -2.34
C ILE A 179 13.21 -9.67 -3.57
N MET A 180 12.90 -8.41 -3.80
CA MET A 180 13.47 -7.61 -4.89
C MET A 180 14.98 -7.48 -4.79
N GLU A 181 15.51 -7.20 -3.60
CA GLU A 181 16.94 -7.12 -3.31
C GLU A 181 17.65 -8.45 -3.62
N TYR A 182 17.12 -9.57 -3.13
CA TYR A 182 17.71 -10.88 -3.41
C TYR A 182 17.55 -11.32 -4.86
N SER A 183 16.49 -10.89 -5.54
CA SER A 183 16.32 -11.07 -6.97
C SER A 183 17.37 -10.28 -7.77
N PHE A 184 17.68 -9.05 -7.35
CA PHE A 184 18.76 -8.24 -7.93
C PHE A 184 20.11 -8.97 -7.82
N TYR A 185 20.48 -9.47 -6.63
CA TYR A 185 21.73 -10.23 -6.45
C TYR A 185 21.78 -11.47 -7.34
N LYS A 186 20.68 -12.21 -7.44
CA LYS A 186 20.59 -13.38 -8.31
C LYS A 186 20.67 -13.02 -9.79
N THR A 187 20.13 -11.88 -10.20
CA THR A 187 20.22 -11.40 -11.59
C THR A 187 21.65 -11.07 -11.98
N LEU A 188 22.38 -10.35 -11.12
CA LEU A 188 23.81 -10.10 -11.34
C LEU A 188 24.64 -11.38 -11.26
N ALA A 189 24.32 -12.27 -10.33
CA ALA A 189 25.02 -13.57 -10.21
C ALA A 189 24.84 -14.42 -11.47
N CYS A 190 23.65 -14.41 -12.08
CA CYS A 190 23.37 -15.04 -13.36
C CYS A 190 24.17 -14.39 -14.50
N LYS A 191 24.20 -13.04 -14.57
CA LYS A 191 24.93 -12.27 -15.56
C LYS A 191 26.43 -12.62 -15.56
N TYR A 192 27.03 -12.67 -14.37
CA TYR A 192 28.47 -12.92 -14.21
C TYR A 192 28.84 -14.39 -13.95
N ARG A 193 27.87 -15.30 -14.08
CA ARG A 193 28.06 -16.74 -13.82
C ARG A 193 28.75 -17.02 -12.50
N THR A 194 28.33 -16.35 -11.44
CA THR A 194 28.93 -16.41 -10.11
C THR A 194 27.89 -16.62 -9.00
N THR A 195 28.31 -16.63 -7.77
CA THR A 195 27.40 -16.81 -6.62
C THR A 195 26.88 -15.46 -6.11
N LYS A 196 25.66 -15.45 -5.54
CA LYS A 196 25.09 -14.25 -4.91
C LYS A 196 26.00 -13.67 -3.80
N ARG A 197 26.77 -14.54 -3.09
CA ARG A 197 27.69 -14.10 -2.03
C ARG A 197 28.80 -13.21 -2.59
N LYS A 198 29.41 -13.63 -3.72
CA LYS A 198 30.44 -12.84 -4.40
C LYS A 198 29.87 -11.51 -4.90
N ILE A 199 28.65 -11.51 -5.45
CA ILE A 199 27.97 -10.26 -5.88
C ILE A 199 27.75 -9.31 -4.70
N ILE A 200 27.26 -9.79 -3.56
CA ILE A 200 27.05 -8.95 -2.38
C ILE A 200 28.37 -8.31 -1.92
N VAL A 201 29.47 -9.05 -1.92
CA VAL A 201 30.79 -8.51 -1.56
C VAL A 201 31.27 -7.47 -2.57
N GLN A 202 31.16 -7.77 -3.88
CA GLN A 202 31.63 -6.92 -4.96
C GLN A 202 30.88 -5.57 -5.04
N TYR A 203 29.55 -5.58 -4.81
CA TYR A 203 28.70 -4.39 -4.93
C TYR A 203 28.43 -3.71 -3.60
N ARG A 204 29.09 -4.14 -2.51
CA ARG A 204 28.96 -3.50 -1.21
C ARG A 204 29.69 -2.16 -1.19
N ILE A 205 28.98 -1.13 -0.75
CA ILE A 205 29.48 0.24 -0.59
C ILE A 205 29.11 0.69 0.84
N GLY A 206 30.05 0.53 1.75
CA GLY A 206 29.79 0.74 3.18
C GLY A 206 28.78 -0.28 3.73
N LYS A 207 27.61 0.19 4.17
CA LYS A 207 26.51 -0.64 4.67
C LYS A 207 25.50 -1.02 3.57
N ASP A 208 25.56 -0.34 2.43
CA ASP A 208 24.59 -0.45 1.35
C ASP A 208 25.14 -1.25 0.17
N ILE A 209 24.28 -1.49 -0.79
CA ILE A 209 24.61 -2.11 -2.08
C ILE A 209 24.45 -1.07 -3.17
N GLY A 210 25.39 -0.99 -4.10
CA GLY A 210 25.34 -0.01 -5.17
C GLY A 210 26.25 -0.35 -6.34
N VAL A 211 26.10 0.43 -7.41
CA VAL A 211 26.91 0.36 -8.63
C VAL A 211 27.68 1.65 -8.79
N LYS A 212 28.97 1.53 -9.01
CA LYS A 212 29.84 2.65 -9.40
C LYS A 212 29.76 2.83 -10.91
N PHE A 213 29.67 4.08 -11.36
CA PHE A 213 29.62 4.41 -12.78
C PHE A 213 30.25 5.77 -13.03
N GLN A 214 30.62 6.03 -14.28
CA GLN A 214 31.08 7.35 -14.69
C GLN A 214 29.91 8.13 -15.30
N ASP A 215 29.78 9.39 -14.93
CA ASP A 215 28.79 10.29 -15.52
C ASP A 215 29.28 10.81 -16.90
N LYS A 216 28.45 11.63 -17.55
CA LYS A 216 28.74 12.20 -18.87
C LYS A 216 30.03 13.06 -18.89
N HIS A 217 30.50 13.48 -17.74
CA HIS A 217 31.70 14.31 -17.56
C HIS A 217 32.91 13.50 -17.09
N GLY A 218 32.81 12.15 -17.12
CA GLY A 218 33.88 11.26 -16.65
C GLY A 218 34.05 11.18 -15.14
N LYS A 219 33.16 11.82 -14.35
CA LYS A 219 33.24 11.80 -12.88
C LYS A 219 32.63 10.50 -12.34
N GLU A 220 33.38 9.85 -11.44
CA GLU A 220 32.86 8.65 -10.75
C GLU A 220 31.65 9.00 -9.86
N ARG A 221 30.58 8.26 -10.03
CA ARG A 221 29.32 8.37 -9.27
C ARG A 221 28.94 7.02 -8.72
N ILE A 222 28.11 7.03 -7.69
CA ILE A 222 27.59 5.84 -7.05
C ILE A 222 26.06 5.90 -7.12
N ARG A 223 25.45 4.82 -7.58
CA ARG A 223 24.00 4.60 -7.48
C ARG A 223 23.76 3.49 -6.46
N LEU A 224 23.03 3.80 -5.41
CA LEU A 224 22.69 2.81 -4.38
C LEU A 224 21.35 2.11 -4.71
N LEU A 225 21.24 0.87 -4.25
CA LEU A 225 19.96 0.17 -4.22
C LEU A 225 19.02 0.91 -3.25
N TRP A 226 17.78 1.10 -3.66
CA TRP A 226 16.81 1.92 -2.91
C TRP A 226 16.56 1.40 -1.48
N GLN A 227 16.80 2.27 -0.52
CA GLN A 227 16.66 2.02 0.92
C GLN A 227 15.72 3.05 1.59
N GLY A 228 14.77 3.61 0.84
CA GLY A 228 13.82 4.59 1.37
C GLY A 228 13.04 4.09 2.57
N SER A 229 12.57 5.02 3.39
CA SER A 229 11.79 4.71 4.58
C SER A 229 10.49 3.99 4.24
N LEU A 230 10.17 2.97 5.03
CA LEU A 230 8.87 2.28 5.03
C LEU A 230 8.00 2.71 6.23
N ALA A 231 8.31 3.83 6.88
CA ALA A 231 7.39 4.45 7.84
C ALA A 231 6.14 4.95 7.11
N ARG A 232 4.97 4.83 7.75
CA ARG A 232 3.73 5.36 7.18
C ARG A 232 3.87 6.86 6.95
N ASP A 233 3.53 7.30 5.74
CA ASP A 233 3.43 8.71 5.39
C ASP A 233 1.96 9.03 5.15
N PRO A 234 1.26 9.68 6.09
CA PRO A 234 -0.15 10.00 5.94
C PRO A 234 -0.39 11.13 4.91
N TYR A 235 0.67 11.84 4.51
CA TYR A 235 0.60 12.97 3.58
C TYR A 235 1.67 12.86 2.48
N PRO A 236 1.62 11.82 1.63
CA PRO A 236 2.68 11.60 0.63
C PRO A 236 2.71 12.68 -0.46
N LEU A 237 1.64 13.45 -0.61
CA LEU A 237 1.43 14.44 -1.67
C LEU A 237 2.25 15.74 -1.53
N GLY A 238 3.08 15.85 -0.49
CA GLY A 238 3.89 17.05 -0.27
C GLY A 238 5.28 17.04 -0.92
N LYS A 239 5.72 15.92 -1.51
CA LYS A 239 7.13 15.74 -1.90
C LYS A 239 7.39 15.43 -3.37
N GLU A 240 6.41 14.99 -4.14
CA GLU A 240 6.54 14.73 -5.57
C GLU A 240 5.28 15.22 -6.29
N ALA A 241 5.48 16.22 -7.05
CA ALA A 241 4.70 16.95 -8.00
C ALA A 241 3.48 16.26 -8.66
N ASP A 242 2.37 16.18 -8.00
CA ASP A 242 1.14 16.69 -8.58
C ASP A 242 0.72 17.82 -7.65
N ILE A 243 1.08 19.04 -8.05
CA ILE A 243 0.72 20.26 -7.35
C ILE A 243 -0.81 20.38 -7.47
N ILE A 244 -1.53 19.76 -6.56
CA ILE A 244 -2.86 20.20 -6.25
C ILE A 244 -2.65 21.61 -5.68
N HIS A 245 -2.87 22.61 -6.50
CA HIS A 245 -2.96 24.00 -6.05
C HIS A 245 -3.96 24.01 -4.88
N LYS A 246 -3.43 24.02 -3.65
CA LYS A 246 -4.25 24.44 -2.52
C LYS A 246 -4.72 25.83 -2.89
N PRO A 247 -6.03 26.11 -2.96
CA PRO A 247 -6.51 27.46 -3.19
C PRO A 247 -5.87 28.33 -2.11
N LYS A 248 -5.06 29.30 -2.56
CA LYS A 248 -4.48 30.29 -1.67
C LYS A 248 -5.64 31.11 -1.10
N GLY A 249 -5.86 31.00 0.17
CA GLY A 249 -6.79 31.84 0.91
C GLY A 249 -8.18 31.25 1.04
N ILE A 250 -8.43 30.77 2.22
CA ILE A 250 -9.62 30.96 3.03
C ILE A 250 -9.33 30.14 4.28
N LEU A 251 -8.84 30.83 5.27
CA LEU A 251 -9.14 30.73 6.69
C LEU A 251 -8.06 31.53 7.45
N LYS A 252 -8.17 32.87 7.39
CA LYS A 252 -7.71 33.68 8.51
C LYS A 252 -8.62 33.32 9.67
N LYS A 253 -8.05 32.78 10.75
CA LYS A 253 -8.75 32.71 12.04
C LYS A 253 -9.14 34.14 12.41
N PRO A 254 -10.40 34.41 12.79
CA PRO A 254 -10.73 35.65 13.44
C PRO A 254 -9.98 35.74 14.76
N SER A 255 -9.36 36.89 14.98
CA SER A 255 -8.75 37.34 16.21
C SER A 255 -9.70 37.25 17.41
#